data_d199fd92198483029cbd24fe5ae04807
#
_entry.id   d199fd92198483029cbd24fe5ae04807
#
_cell.length_a   1.000
_cell.length_b   1.000
_cell.length_c   1.000
_cell.angle_alpha   90.00
_cell.angle_beta   90.00
_cell.angle_gamma   90.00
#
_symmetry.space_group_name_H-M   'P 1'
#
loop_
_entity.id
_entity.type
_entity.pdbx_description
1 polymer ?
#
loop_
_entity_poly.entity_id
_entity_poly.type
_entity_poly.pdbx_seq_one_letter_code
_entity_poly.pdbx_strand_id
1 'polypeptide(L)'
;GEDEIDPNDPSLFGAQKNMSLFGPRVPVQSTERQLIAVMPEALIVVDSLASVTYVSPGAQRFGIVEDSAMTLAEIRDILRLVSTDSVVRERELSSPLDRAARAAAKNTDGKGIEAGKFRPSDTLYLHVRVGQISDDLFAIFISDMSEQRRFEIMRRDFVTNVSHELKTPAGAISLLAETIGDAADDPGMVKYFAGRISKESERLTELVHRLIDLQKAQSAAAMLNAERLSVLALVREAIVENQVKAESKHINLVLSLNGQSKLVHAEGAENGVDHDDVFIEADHETIKTAVKNLVENAVNYSPEHTTVAVGIGSGDDGVAIRVVDQGIGIPESSLDRIFERFYRVDPARSRETGGTGLGLSITKHCVQDCGGTIAVWSREGEGSTF
;
A
#
# COMPACT_ATOMS: atom_id res chain seq x y z
N GLY A 1 36.86 29.08 -27.45
CA GLY A 1 35.94 29.99 -26.84
C GLY A 1 35.33 29.26 -25.68
N GLU A 2 35.88 29.46 -24.47
CA GLU A 2 35.31 29.05 -23.22
C GLU A 2 34.19 30.04 -22.93
N ASP A 3 32.94 29.58 -22.93
CA ASP A 3 31.79 30.35 -22.46
C ASP A 3 31.89 30.47 -20.94
N GLU A 4 32.42 31.60 -20.48
CA GLU A 4 32.40 31.99 -19.06
C GLU A 4 30.93 32.19 -18.66
N ILE A 5 30.41 31.24 -17.85
CA ILE A 5 29.08 31.35 -17.22
C ILE A 5 29.19 32.49 -16.21
N ASP A 6 28.53 33.61 -16.44
CA ASP A 6 28.42 34.72 -15.52
C ASP A 6 27.70 34.24 -14.24
N PRO A 7 28.39 34.18 -13.07
CA PRO A 7 27.77 33.70 -11.81
C PRO A 7 26.66 34.63 -11.27
N ASN A 8 26.43 35.78 -11.93
CA ASN A 8 25.37 36.74 -11.61
C ASN A 8 24.19 36.73 -12.59
N ASP A 9 24.14 35.80 -13.54
CA ASP A 9 23.03 35.71 -14.48
C ASP A 9 21.73 35.34 -13.76
N PRO A 10 20.76 36.25 -13.71
CA PRO A 10 19.48 36.00 -13.02
C PRO A 10 18.64 34.89 -13.67
N SER A 11 18.95 34.49 -14.92
CA SER A 11 18.17 33.47 -15.66
C SER A 11 18.51 32.04 -15.27
N LEU A 12 19.68 31.83 -14.59
CA LEU A 12 20.09 30.52 -14.09
C LEU A 12 19.23 30.00 -12.89
N PHE A 13 18.46 30.88 -12.27
CA PHE A 13 17.62 30.54 -11.13
C PHE A 13 16.18 30.89 -11.45
N GLY A 14 15.44 29.93 -12.01
CA GLY A 14 14.02 30.06 -12.38
C GLY A 14 13.07 30.47 -11.24
N ALA A 15 13.60 30.67 -10.02
CA ALA A 15 12.88 31.09 -8.83
C ALA A 15 12.76 32.63 -8.64
N GLN A 16 13.45 33.44 -9.47
CA GLN A 16 13.53 34.88 -9.20
C GLN A 16 12.24 35.66 -9.50
N LYS A 17 11.33 35.15 -10.31
CA LYS A 17 10.07 35.88 -10.60
C LYS A 17 9.05 35.84 -9.44
N ASN A 18 9.13 34.84 -8.55
CA ASN A 18 8.19 34.71 -7.41
C ASN A 18 8.73 35.31 -6.09
N MET A 19 10.02 35.70 -6.04
CA MET A 19 10.61 36.28 -4.83
C MET A 19 10.29 37.77 -4.61
N SER A 20 9.64 38.44 -5.56
CA SER A 20 9.25 39.86 -5.43
C SER A 20 7.99 40.10 -4.55
N LEU A 21 7.31 39.01 -4.17
CA LEU A 21 6.10 39.07 -3.32
C LEU A 21 6.40 39.10 -1.82
N PHE A 22 7.61 38.81 -1.39
CA PHE A 22 7.99 38.73 0.01
C PHE A 22 8.99 39.87 0.33
N GLY A 23 8.66 40.73 1.26
CA GLY A 23 9.29 41.90 1.81
C GLY A 23 10.83 42.08 1.67
N PRO A 24 11.52 42.93 2.45
CA PRO A 24 12.93 43.25 2.26
C PRO A 24 13.81 41.99 2.30
N ARG A 25 14.55 41.76 1.23
CA ARG A 25 15.41 40.58 1.01
C ARG A 25 16.51 40.53 2.06
N VAL A 26 16.59 39.45 2.82
CA VAL A 26 17.80 39.11 3.58
C VAL A 26 18.93 38.87 2.54
N PRO A 27 20.05 39.59 2.59
CA PRO A 27 21.15 39.36 1.66
C PRO A 27 21.90 38.08 2.07
N VAL A 28 21.46 36.95 1.53
CA VAL A 28 22.14 35.66 1.69
C VAL A 28 23.25 35.60 0.65
N GLN A 29 24.49 35.35 1.06
CA GLN A 29 25.63 35.21 0.17
C GLN A 29 25.43 33.99 -0.76
N SER A 30 26.08 33.96 -1.93
CA SER A 30 25.89 32.90 -2.94
C SER A 30 26.15 31.48 -2.39
N THR A 31 27.15 31.34 -1.52
CA THR A 31 27.50 30.06 -0.87
C THR A 31 26.43 29.58 0.11
N GLU A 32 25.80 30.49 0.84
CA GLU A 32 24.71 30.16 1.78
C GLU A 32 23.44 29.75 1.03
N ARG A 33 23.17 30.37 -0.13
CA ARG A 33 22.05 29.95 -1.02
C ARG A 33 22.27 28.56 -1.57
N GLN A 34 23.48 28.23 -2.00
CA GLN A 34 23.84 26.90 -2.46
C GLN A 34 23.70 25.86 -1.35
N LEU A 35 24.13 26.19 -0.12
CA LEU A 35 23.96 25.32 1.04
C LEU A 35 22.47 25.03 1.29
N ILE A 36 21.63 26.06 1.31
CA ILE A 36 20.16 25.91 1.51
C ILE A 36 19.55 25.07 0.39
N ALA A 37 20.02 25.19 -0.86
CA ALA A 37 19.50 24.45 -1.99
C ALA A 37 19.80 22.94 -1.94
N VAL A 38 20.90 22.54 -1.29
CA VAL A 38 21.25 21.10 -1.14
C VAL A 38 20.77 20.49 0.18
N MET A 39 20.17 21.29 1.08
CA MET A 39 19.58 20.76 2.32
C MET A 39 18.34 19.93 2.01
N PRO A 40 18.22 18.72 2.56
CA PRO A 40 17.05 17.87 2.34
C PRO A 40 15.79 18.43 3.02
N GLU A 41 15.95 19.27 4.02
CA GLU A 41 14.88 19.89 4.78
C GLU A 41 14.37 21.16 4.10
N ALA A 42 13.07 21.35 4.13
CA ALA A 42 12.45 22.60 3.69
C ALA A 42 12.70 23.69 4.74
N LEU A 43 13.05 24.91 4.29
CA LEU A 43 13.38 26.05 5.16
C LEU A 43 12.38 27.19 4.95
N ILE A 44 11.89 27.73 6.06
CA ILE A 44 11.15 28.99 6.12
C ILE A 44 11.90 29.91 7.11
N VAL A 45 12.10 31.16 6.73
CA VAL A 45 12.65 32.19 7.64
C VAL A 45 11.56 33.20 7.92
N VAL A 46 11.39 33.53 9.19
CA VAL A 46 10.40 34.50 9.65
C VAL A 46 11.05 35.56 10.55
N ASP A 47 10.43 36.72 10.62
CA ASP A 47 10.82 37.75 11.57
C ASP A 47 10.18 37.55 12.98
N SER A 48 10.51 38.44 13.91
CA SER A 48 10.00 38.44 15.31
C SER A 48 8.47 38.60 15.37
N LEU A 49 7.83 39.10 14.31
CA LEU A 49 6.38 39.24 14.19
C LEU A 49 5.72 38.02 13.49
N ALA A 50 6.50 36.94 13.24
CA ALA A 50 6.10 35.76 12.49
C ALA A 50 5.72 36.05 11.01
N SER A 51 6.21 37.16 10.44
CA SER A 51 6.07 37.46 9.04
C SER A 51 7.13 36.72 8.24
N VAL A 52 6.74 36.09 7.14
CA VAL A 52 7.62 35.24 6.35
C VAL A 52 8.52 36.09 5.48
N THR A 53 9.84 35.95 5.68
CA THR A 53 10.88 36.68 4.92
C THR A 53 11.51 35.83 3.82
N TYR A 54 11.51 34.50 4.00
CA TYR A 54 12.03 33.57 3.00
C TYR A 54 11.31 32.23 3.08
N VAL A 55 11.06 31.61 1.91
CA VAL A 55 10.50 30.24 1.78
C VAL A 55 11.32 29.48 0.75
N SER A 56 11.89 28.36 1.12
CA SER A 56 12.57 27.47 0.17
C SER A 56 11.54 26.81 -0.77
N PRO A 57 11.94 26.44 -2.01
CA PRO A 57 11.04 25.75 -2.94
C PRO A 57 10.43 24.46 -2.35
N GLY A 58 11.20 23.73 -1.53
CA GLY A 58 10.74 22.54 -0.83
C GLY A 58 9.63 22.81 0.20
N ALA A 59 9.60 24.01 0.80
CA ALA A 59 8.60 24.36 1.82
C ALA A 59 7.25 24.76 1.21
N GLN A 60 7.24 25.27 -0.02
CA GLN A 60 5.99 25.68 -0.70
C GLN A 60 5.02 24.52 -0.89
N ARG A 61 5.53 23.31 -1.12
CA ARG A 61 4.72 22.10 -1.34
C ARG A 61 3.85 21.71 -0.13
N PHE A 62 4.19 22.16 1.08
CA PHE A 62 3.46 21.79 2.28
C PHE A 62 2.24 22.69 2.56
N GLY A 63 2.08 23.81 1.83
CA GLY A 63 0.95 24.72 2.03
C GLY A 63 0.89 25.38 3.41
N ILE A 64 2.06 25.52 4.08
CA ILE A 64 2.17 26.05 5.43
C ILE A 64 2.21 27.58 5.45
N VAL A 65 2.55 28.18 4.33
CA VAL A 65 2.62 29.64 4.15
C VAL A 65 1.56 30.06 3.15
N GLU A 66 0.71 31.02 3.54
CA GLU A 66 -0.27 31.66 2.69
C GLU A 66 -0.22 33.18 2.97
N ASP A 67 -0.16 34.00 1.89
CA ASP A 67 -0.10 35.48 1.97
C ASP A 67 0.95 36.02 2.98
N SER A 68 2.14 35.44 2.95
CA SER A 68 3.28 35.76 3.85
C SER A 68 3.04 35.47 5.33
N ALA A 69 2.01 34.69 5.67
CA ALA A 69 1.71 34.28 7.03
C ALA A 69 1.76 32.75 7.19
N MET A 70 2.15 32.31 8.40
CA MET A 70 2.12 30.91 8.76
C MET A 70 0.69 30.42 8.97
N THR A 71 0.27 29.39 8.24
CA THR A 71 -1.10 28.86 8.33
C THR A 71 -1.32 27.92 9.53
N LEU A 72 -0.25 27.27 10.05
CA LEU A 72 -0.34 26.37 11.20
C LEU A 72 -0.15 27.14 12.51
N ALA A 73 -1.18 27.09 13.38
CA ALA A 73 -1.14 27.75 14.68
C ALA A 73 -0.05 27.18 15.59
N GLU A 74 0.20 25.87 15.51
CA GLU A 74 1.20 25.15 16.30
C GLU A 74 2.61 25.68 16.03
N ILE A 75 2.94 26.05 14.79
CA ILE A 75 4.26 26.63 14.47
C ILE A 75 4.38 28.03 15.08
N ARG A 76 3.32 28.82 15.07
CA ARG A 76 3.30 30.14 15.72
C ARG A 76 3.51 30.04 17.21
N ASP A 77 2.93 29.03 17.86
CA ASP A 77 3.11 28.80 19.29
C ASP A 77 4.55 28.41 19.63
N ILE A 78 5.20 27.57 18.80
CA ILE A 78 6.61 27.23 18.93
C ILE A 78 7.47 28.48 18.76
N LEU A 79 7.21 29.31 17.75
CA LEU A 79 7.92 30.57 17.52
C LEU A 79 7.87 31.49 18.73
N ARG A 80 6.71 31.66 19.36
CA ARG A 80 6.57 32.50 20.59
C ARG A 80 7.47 31.98 21.71
N LEU A 81 7.55 30.66 21.91
CA LEU A 81 8.38 30.08 22.94
C LEU A 81 9.89 30.29 22.64
N VAL A 82 10.29 30.05 21.38
CA VAL A 82 11.66 30.25 20.92
C VAL A 82 12.06 31.73 21.02
N SER A 83 11.16 32.66 20.70
CA SER A 83 11.44 34.10 20.82
C SER A 83 11.64 34.58 22.28
N THR A 84 11.13 33.82 23.26
CA THR A 84 11.24 34.17 24.68
C THR A 84 12.56 33.72 25.31
N ASP A 85 13.06 32.52 24.93
CA ASP A 85 14.21 31.90 25.61
C ASP A 85 15.35 31.48 24.66
N SER A 86 15.20 31.73 23.35
CA SER A 86 16.17 31.39 22.30
C SER A 86 16.55 29.89 22.23
N VAL A 87 15.74 29.01 22.85
CA VAL A 87 15.98 27.55 22.86
C VAL A 87 15.38 26.92 21.62
N VAL A 88 16.19 26.16 20.87
CA VAL A 88 15.71 25.40 19.72
C VAL A 88 14.63 24.40 20.14
N ARG A 89 13.51 24.37 19.42
CA ARG A 89 12.40 23.45 19.69
C ARG A 89 12.04 22.63 18.47
N GLU A 90 11.71 21.38 18.74
CA GLU A 90 11.27 20.42 17.74
C GLU A 90 9.88 19.89 18.12
N ARG A 91 9.03 19.67 17.10
CA ARG A 91 7.71 19.08 17.29
C ARG A 91 7.27 18.35 16.02
N GLU A 92 6.61 17.22 16.22
CA GLU A 92 5.86 16.54 15.14
C GLU A 92 4.48 17.17 15.04
N LEU A 93 4.07 17.51 13.81
CA LEU A 93 2.78 18.10 13.49
C LEU A 93 2.07 17.24 12.44
N SER A 94 0.75 17.24 12.47
CA SER A 94 -0.08 16.62 11.44
C SER A 94 -0.92 17.68 10.74
N SER A 95 -0.93 17.63 9.40
CA SER A 95 -1.74 18.54 8.58
C SER A 95 -2.52 17.75 7.54
N PRO A 96 -3.80 18.09 7.27
CA PRO A 96 -4.52 17.48 6.17
C PRO A 96 -3.85 17.78 4.82
N LEU A 97 -3.75 16.78 3.95
CA LEU A 97 -3.10 16.88 2.63
C LEU A 97 -3.82 17.88 1.69
N ASP A 98 -5.12 18.13 1.90
CA ASP A 98 -5.92 19.12 1.15
C ASP A 98 -5.26 20.50 1.11
N ARG A 99 -4.54 20.85 2.17
CA ARG A 99 -3.86 22.15 2.28
C ARG A 99 -2.65 22.22 1.35
N ALA A 100 -1.84 21.15 1.31
CA ALA A 100 -0.70 21.02 0.41
C ALA A 100 -1.13 20.93 -1.06
N ALA A 101 -2.22 20.22 -1.35
CA ALA A 101 -2.79 20.12 -2.69
C ALA A 101 -3.30 21.48 -3.20
N ARG A 102 -3.94 22.30 -2.37
CA ARG A 102 -4.37 23.66 -2.72
C ARG A 102 -3.19 24.60 -2.97
N ALA A 103 -2.12 24.48 -2.19
CA ALA A 103 -0.90 25.27 -2.41
C ALA A 103 -0.20 24.90 -3.72
N ALA A 104 -0.11 23.61 -4.04
CA ALA A 104 0.46 23.14 -5.29
C ALA A 104 -0.37 23.58 -6.52
N ALA A 105 -1.69 23.58 -6.42
CA ALA A 105 -2.59 24.02 -7.49
C ALA A 105 -2.52 25.53 -7.77
N LYS A 106 -2.22 26.36 -6.77
CA LYS A 106 -2.02 27.81 -6.96
C LYS A 106 -0.70 28.16 -7.65
N ASN A 107 0.31 27.26 -7.58
CA ASN A 107 1.65 27.51 -8.13
C ASN A 107 1.88 26.95 -9.54
N THR A 108 0.94 26.21 -10.11
CA THR A 108 1.01 25.70 -11.48
C THR A 108 0.17 26.58 -12.40
N ASP A 109 0.84 27.36 -13.26
CA ASP A 109 0.18 28.08 -14.34
C ASP A 109 -0.63 27.09 -15.21
N GLY A 110 -1.93 26.97 -14.99
CA GLY A 110 -2.97 26.56 -15.91
C GLY A 110 -2.93 25.14 -16.50
N LYS A 111 -1.99 24.26 -16.14
CA LYS A 111 -2.05 22.84 -16.48
C LYS A 111 -2.54 22.06 -15.25
N GLY A 112 -3.85 21.81 -15.23
CA GLY A 112 -4.49 21.04 -14.19
C GLY A 112 -3.82 19.68 -14.03
N ILE A 113 -3.26 19.43 -12.84
CA ILE A 113 -3.02 18.08 -12.37
C ILE A 113 -4.43 17.50 -12.17
N GLU A 114 -4.71 16.37 -12.83
CA GLU A 114 -5.97 15.66 -12.67
C GLU A 114 -6.28 15.50 -11.16
N ALA A 115 -7.33 16.19 -10.73
CA ALA A 115 -7.80 16.24 -9.35
C ALA A 115 -8.38 14.90 -8.84
N GLY A 116 -8.03 13.78 -9.49
CA GLY A 116 -8.65 12.46 -9.31
C GLY A 116 -7.96 11.48 -8.38
N LYS A 117 -6.83 11.83 -7.71
CA LYS A 117 -6.07 10.84 -6.93
C LYS A 117 -5.72 11.22 -5.49
N PHE A 118 -6.22 12.32 -4.96
CA PHE A 118 -6.00 12.66 -3.55
C PHE A 118 -7.16 12.16 -2.69
N ARG A 119 -6.87 11.22 -1.81
CA ARG A 119 -7.83 10.71 -0.81
C ARG A 119 -7.96 11.72 0.33
N PRO A 120 -9.18 12.03 0.81
CA PRO A 120 -9.40 12.94 1.95
C PRO A 120 -8.76 12.46 3.28
N SER A 121 -8.33 11.21 3.34
CA SER A 121 -7.75 10.58 4.55
C SER A 121 -6.23 10.70 4.66
N ASP A 122 -5.54 11.26 3.67
CA ASP A 122 -4.09 11.35 3.70
C ASP A 122 -3.67 12.54 4.59
N THR A 123 -3.10 12.21 5.74
CA THR A 123 -2.51 13.17 6.66
C THR A 123 -1.03 13.31 6.36
N LEU A 124 -0.57 14.55 6.24
CA LEU A 124 0.84 14.89 6.12
C LEU A 124 1.43 14.97 7.54
N TYR A 125 2.48 14.20 7.80
CA TYR A 125 3.22 14.25 9.06
C TYR A 125 4.52 15.00 8.87
N LEU A 126 4.69 16.10 9.62
CA LEU A 126 5.82 17.00 9.50
C LEU A 126 6.61 17.02 10.79
N HIS A 127 7.92 16.88 10.70
CA HIS A 127 8.83 17.22 11.78
C HIS A 127 9.28 18.66 11.59
N VAL A 128 8.96 19.52 12.56
CA VAL A 128 9.26 20.96 12.53
C VAL A 128 10.27 21.28 13.62
N ARG A 129 11.35 21.93 13.22
CA ARG A 129 12.39 22.42 14.10
C ARG A 129 12.50 23.93 13.96
N VAL A 130 12.40 24.65 15.06
CA VAL A 130 12.44 26.11 15.09
C VAL A 130 13.61 26.58 15.94
N GLY A 131 14.41 27.48 15.39
CA GLY A 131 15.53 28.06 16.07
C GLY A 131 15.72 29.53 15.70
N GLN A 132 16.30 30.32 16.61
CA GLN A 132 16.67 31.70 16.36
C GLN A 132 18.00 31.77 15.59
N ILE A 133 18.05 32.60 14.53
CA ILE A 133 19.26 32.82 13.73
C ILE A 133 19.94 34.11 14.14
N SER A 134 19.13 35.14 14.40
CA SER A 134 19.60 36.46 14.89
C SER A 134 18.53 37.07 15.78
N ASP A 135 18.79 38.26 16.33
CA ASP A 135 17.85 38.91 17.26
C ASP A 135 16.42 39.05 16.73
N ASP A 136 16.27 39.21 15.41
CA ASP A 136 14.97 39.41 14.77
C ASP A 136 14.58 38.30 13.76
N LEU A 137 15.37 37.23 13.58
CA LEU A 137 15.13 36.20 12.58
C LEU A 137 15.13 34.81 13.18
N PHE A 138 14.16 33.99 12.72
CA PHE A 138 13.98 32.61 13.12
C PHE A 138 13.96 31.70 11.90
N ALA A 139 14.64 30.56 11.99
CA ALA A 139 14.59 29.48 10.99
C ALA A 139 13.60 28.41 11.41
N ILE A 140 12.80 27.96 10.47
CA ILE A 140 11.87 26.84 10.61
C ILE A 140 12.29 25.79 9.59
N PHE A 141 12.84 24.69 10.05
CA PHE A 141 13.15 23.53 9.24
C PHE A 141 11.98 22.55 9.28
N ILE A 142 11.62 22.00 8.12
CA ILE A 142 10.48 21.12 7.98
C ILE A 142 10.91 19.90 7.19
N SER A 143 10.74 18.73 7.80
CA SER A 143 10.97 17.43 7.18
C SER A 143 9.65 16.69 7.04
N ASP A 144 9.42 16.09 5.87
CA ASP A 144 8.28 15.22 5.63
C ASP A 144 8.57 13.82 6.17
N MET A 145 7.85 13.43 7.21
CA MET A 145 7.94 12.11 7.84
C MET A 145 6.76 11.21 7.48
N SER A 146 5.95 11.59 6.50
CA SER A 146 4.69 10.90 6.19
C SER A 146 4.92 9.45 5.80
N GLU A 147 5.92 9.14 4.97
CA GLU A 147 6.24 7.76 4.60
C GLU A 147 6.71 6.93 5.79
N GLN A 148 7.64 7.47 6.57
CA GLN A 148 8.15 6.80 7.77
C GLN A 148 7.02 6.54 8.77
N ARG A 149 6.16 7.54 9.01
CA ARG A 149 5.05 7.43 9.95
C ARG A 149 3.99 6.44 9.48
N ARG A 150 3.67 6.44 8.19
CA ARG A 150 2.78 5.43 7.59
C ARG A 150 3.34 4.02 7.75
N PHE A 151 4.64 3.85 7.52
CA PHE A 151 5.31 2.57 7.72
C PHE A 151 5.25 2.11 9.18
N GLU A 152 5.50 2.99 10.15
CA GLU A 152 5.41 2.68 11.59
C GLU A 152 3.98 2.30 12.00
N ILE A 153 2.97 3.05 11.53
CA ILE A 153 1.55 2.75 11.77
C ILE A 153 1.21 1.38 11.18
N MET A 154 1.54 1.14 9.90
CA MET A 154 1.29 -0.15 9.26
C MET A 154 1.96 -1.31 9.99
N ARG A 155 3.20 -1.12 10.46
CA ARG A 155 3.93 -2.14 11.22
C ARG A 155 3.25 -2.42 12.56
N ARG A 156 2.81 -1.38 13.27
CA ARG A 156 2.11 -1.54 14.56
C ARG A 156 0.78 -2.27 14.39
N ASP A 157 0.00 -1.84 13.39
CA ASP A 157 -1.29 -2.45 13.08
C ASP A 157 -1.12 -3.91 12.65
N PHE A 158 -0.08 -4.22 11.88
CA PHE A 158 0.28 -5.58 11.51
C PHE A 158 0.52 -6.45 12.74
N VAL A 159 1.41 -6.04 13.67
CA VAL A 159 1.72 -6.81 14.89
C VAL A 159 0.46 -7.00 15.76
N THR A 160 -0.35 -5.95 15.90
CA THR A 160 -1.59 -6.00 16.67
C THR A 160 -2.58 -6.99 16.06
N ASN A 161 -2.80 -6.91 14.75
CA ASN A 161 -3.73 -7.78 14.04
C ASN A 161 -3.26 -9.24 14.03
N VAL A 162 -1.98 -9.50 13.80
CA VAL A 162 -1.39 -10.86 13.93
C VAL A 162 -1.66 -11.43 15.31
N SER A 163 -1.40 -10.64 16.36
CA SER A 163 -1.61 -11.09 17.74
C SER A 163 -3.07 -11.45 18.01
N HIS A 164 -4.02 -10.66 17.51
CA HIS A 164 -5.45 -10.94 17.65
C HIS A 164 -5.90 -12.18 16.86
N GLU A 165 -5.45 -12.32 15.61
CA GLU A 165 -5.82 -13.45 14.75
C GLU A 165 -5.20 -14.77 15.22
N LEU A 166 -4.05 -14.75 15.92
CA LEU A 166 -3.44 -15.94 16.56
C LEU A 166 -4.11 -16.26 17.89
N LYS A 167 -4.48 -15.26 18.70
CA LYS A 167 -5.05 -15.45 20.04
C LYS A 167 -6.43 -16.13 19.99
N THR A 168 -7.23 -15.82 18.98
CA THR A 168 -8.60 -16.34 18.84
C THR A 168 -8.62 -17.87 18.67
N PRO A 169 -7.96 -18.49 17.66
CA PRO A 169 -7.94 -19.93 17.51
C PRO A 169 -7.21 -20.63 18.68
N ALA A 170 -6.13 -20.05 19.20
CA ALA A 170 -5.41 -20.60 20.35
C ALA A 170 -6.31 -20.66 21.61
N GLY A 171 -7.07 -19.60 21.86
CA GLY A 171 -8.04 -19.59 22.97
C GLY A 171 -9.17 -20.58 22.77
N ALA A 172 -9.66 -20.74 21.53
CA ALA A 172 -10.68 -21.75 21.22
C ALA A 172 -10.16 -23.18 21.45
N ILE A 173 -8.92 -23.47 21.02
CA ILE A 173 -8.27 -24.77 21.24
C ILE A 173 -8.17 -25.08 22.76
N SER A 174 -7.71 -24.08 23.54
CA SER A 174 -7.59 -24.26 25.00
C SER A 174 -8.94 -24.54 25.65
N LEU A 175 -9.97 -23.78 25.33
CA LEU A 175 -11.32 -23.99 25.87
C LEU A 175 -11.91 -25.33 25.47
N LEU A 176 -11.75 -25.74 24.21
CA LEU A 176 -12.22 -27.05 23.73
C LEU A 176 -11.48 -28.19 24.39
N ALA A 177 -10.18 -28.06 24.68
CA ALA A 177 -9.39 -29.04 25.39
C ALA A 177 -9.84 -29.20 26.86
N GLU A 178 -10.15 -28.10 27.54
CA GLU A 178 -10.76 -28.15 28.90
C GLU A 178 -12.13 -28.85 28.87
N THR A 179 -12.97 -28.51 27.87
CA THR A 179 -14.31 -29.13 27.73
C THR A 179 -14.23 -30.64 27.46
N ILE A 180 -13.19 -31.12 26.77
CA ILE A 180 -12.96 -32.57 26.60
C ILE A 180 -12.69 -33.24 27.94
N GLY A 181 -11.94 -32.57 28.84
CA GLY A 181 -11.68 -33.07 30.17
C GLY A 181 -12.98 -33.28 30.97
N ASP A 182 -13.91 -32.34 30.88
CA ASP A 182 -15.21 -32.39 31.56
C ASP A 182 -16.19 -33.40 30.92
N ALA A 183 -16.02 -33.69 29.64
CA ALA A 183 -16.86 -34.62 28.87
C ALA A 183 -16.21 -36.01 28.68
N ALA A 184 -15.20 -36.36 29.48
CA ALA A 184 -14.39 -37.59 29.32
C ALA A 184 -15.22 -38.88 29.30
N ASP A 185 -16.37 -38.91 29.97
CA ASP A 185 -17.28 -40.06 30.03
C ASP A 185 -18.21 -40.17 28.80
N ASP A 186 -18.23 -39.18 27.88
CA ASP A 186 -19.03 -39.21 26.65
C ASP A 186 -18.12 -39.25 25.41
N PRO A 187 -17.88 -40.45 24.82
CA PRO A 187 -17.03 -40.59 23.64
C PRO A 187 -17.52 -39.79 22.42
N GLY A 188 -18.82 -39.52 22.32
CA GLY A 188 -19.40 -38.73 21.22
C GLY A 188 -18.99 -37.26 21.33
N MET A 189 -19.10 -36.70 22.52
CA MET A 189 -18.68 -35.32 22.80
C MET A 189 -17.17 -35.14 22.67
N VAL A 190 -16.39 -36.11 23.19
CA VAL A 190 -14.92 -36.12 23.02
C VAL A 190 -14.54 -36.07 21.54
N LYS A 191 -15.14 -36.92 20.70
CA LYS A 191 -14.89 -36.94 19.25
C LYS A 191 -15.30 -35.64 18.58
N TYR A 192 -16.43 -35.04 18.95
CA TYR A 192 -16.91 -33.78 18.43
C TYR A 192 -15.93 -32.63 18.73
N PHE A 193 -15.52 -32.45 19.99
CA PHE A 193 -14.61 -31.41 20.41
C PHE A 193 -13.19 -31.61 19.83
N ALA A 194 -12.71 -32.86 19.79
CA ALA A 194 -11.43 -33.17 19.15
C ALA A 194 -11.42 -32.77 17.65
N GLY A 195 -12.52 -33.02 16.93
CA GLY A 195 -12.67 -32.59 15.55
C GLY A 195 -12.68 -31.06 15.40
N ARG A 196 -13.22 -30.35 16.37
CA ARG A 196 -13.17 -28.86 16.36
C ARG A 196 -11.77 -28.33 16.68
N ILE A 197 -11.03 -28.95 17.58
CA ILE A 197 -9.62 -28.63 17.87
C ILE A 197 -8.79 -28.80 16.61
N SER A 198 -8.98 -29.91 15.86
CA SER A 198 -8.26 -30.15 14.59
C SER A 198 -8.49 -29.02 13.61
N LYS A 199 -9.74 -28.58 13.41
CA LYS A 199 -10.08 -27.48 12.50
C LYS A 199 -9.44 -26.15 12.92
N GLU A 200 -9.45 -25.81 14.22
CA GLU A 200 -8.82 -24.57 14.69
C GLU A 200 -7.29 -24.63 14.57
N SER A 201 -6.69 -25.84 14.75
CA SER A 201 -5.25 -26.06 14.56
C SER A 201 -4.85 -25.93 13.10
N GLU A 202 -5.63 -26.48 12.16
CA GLU A 202 -5.44 -26.31 10.71
C GLU A 202 -5.49 -24.84 10.32
N ARG A 203 -6.49 -24.13 10.83
CA ARG A 203 -6.64 -22.68 10.61
C ARG A 203 -5.44 -21.86 11.12
N LEU A 204 -4.93 -22.23 12.32
CA LEU A 204 -3.74 -21.59 12.89
C LEU A 204 -2.51 -21.82 12.01
N THR A 205 -2.33 -23.05 11.54
CA THR A 205 -1.23 -23.43 10.63
C THR A 205 -1.31 -22.67 9.32
N GLU A 206 -2.50 -22.54 8.73
CA GLU A 206 -2.72 -21.77 7.52
C GLU A 206 -2.38 -20.28 7.71
N LEU A 207 -2.78 -19.68 8.86
CA LEU A 207 -2.42 -18.29 9.17
C LEU A 207 -0.90 -18.11 9.25
N VAL A 208 -0.19 -19.04 9.90
CA VAL A 208 1.28 -19.00 9.99
C VAL A 208 1.92 -19.08 8.60
N HIS A 209 1.47 -19.98 7.73
CA HIS A 209 1.97 -20.08 6.36
C HIS A 209 1.77 -18.77 5.59
N ARG A 210 0.59 -18.16 5.67
CA ARG A 210 0.31 -16.86 5.03
C ARG A 210 1.17 -15.73 5.57
N LEU A 211 1.55 -15.75 6.86
CA LEU A 211 2.49 -14.79 7.44
C LEU A 211 3.92 -14.99 6.88
N ILE A 212 4.34 -16.24 6.70
CA ILE A 212 5.63 -16.58 6.09
C ILE A 212 5.65 -16.13 4.62
N ASP A 213 4.57 -16.37 3.87
CA ASP A 213 4.46 -15.95 2.46
C ASP A 213 4.49 -14.43 2.34
N LEU A 214 3.83 -13.70 3.27
CA LEU A 214 3.92 -12.24 3.31
C LEU A 214 5.34 -11.75 3.61
N GLN A 215 6.07 -12.42 4.50
CA GLN A 215 7.48 -12.08 4.77
C GLN A 215 8.39 -12.34 3.57
N LYS A 216 8.18 -13.46 2.88
CA LYS A 216 8.94 -13.77 1.65
C LYS A 216 8.68 -12.74 0.56
N ALA A 217 7.42 -12.37 0.34
CA ALA A 217 7.04 -11.34 -0.62
C ALA A 217 7.64 -9.95 -0.31
N GLN A 218 8.02 -9.67 0.94
CA GLN A 218 8.65 -8.39 1.33
C GLN A 218 10.19 -8.39 1.22
N SER A 219 10.79 -9.55 1.01
CA SER A 219 12.24 -9.61 0.81
C SER A 219 12.54 -9.34 -0.66
N ALA A 220 13.41 -8.35 -0.94
CA ALA A 220 13.85 -7.98 -2.28
C ALA A 220 14.54 -9.11 -3.09
N ALA A 221 14.40 -10.36 -2.63
CA ALA A 221 14.99 -11.54 -3.24
C ALA A 221 14.21 -12.05 -4.47
N ALA A 222 12.97 -11.62 -4.68
CA ALA A 222 12.14 -12.07 -5.80
C ALA A 222 12.76 -11.76 -7.19
N MET A 223 13.44 -10.62 -7.31
CA MET A 223 14.14 -10.25 -8.54
C MET A 223 15.45 -11.03 -8.78
N LEU A 224 16.01 -11.66 -7.73
CA LEU A 224 17.27 -12.43 -7.84
C LEU A 224 17.07 -13.81 -8.46
N ASN A 225 15.84 -14.33 -8.45
CA ASN A 225 15.46 -15.65 -8.96
C ASN A 225 14.56 -15.57 -10.21
N ALA A 226 14.60 -14.45 -10.92
CA ALA A 226 13.79 -14.29 -12.13
C ALA A 226 14.25 -15.29 -13.20
N GLU A 227 13.30 -16.07 -13.72
CA GLU A 227 13.50 -17.02 -14.79
C GLU A 227 12.42 -16.87 -15.87
N ARG A 228 12.67 -17.41 -17.05
CA ARG A 228 11.67 -17.40 -18.13
C ARG A 228 10.59 -18.45 -17.86
N LEU A 229 9.38 -18.00 -17.55
CA LEU A 229 8.24 -18.82 -17.15
C LEU A 229 7.17 -18.87 -18.22
N SER A 230 6.61 -20.05 -18.44
CA SER A 230 5.35 -20.25 -19.15
C SER A 230 4.21 -19.79 -18.24
N VAL A 231 3.47 -18.74 -18.65
CA VAL A 231 2.33 -18.23 -17.90
C VAL A 231 1.19 -19.25 -17.87
N LEU A 232 1.01 -19.97 -18.94
CA LEU A 232 0.01 -21.03 -19.04
C LEU A 232 0.26 -22.16 -18.03
N ALA A 233 1.51 -22.65 -17.94
CA ALA A 233 1.89 -23.70 -17.01
C ALA A 233 1.68 -23.24 -15.55
N LEU A 234 2.17 -22.04 -15.22
CA LEU A 234 2.05 -21.44 -13.90
C LEU A 234 0.58 -21.26 -13.47
N VAL A 235 -0.27 -20.74 -14.34
CA VAL A 235 -1.69 -20.55 -14.05
C VAL A 235 -2.39 -21.90 -13.87
N ARG A 236 -2.04 -22.93 -14.65
CA ARG A 236 -2.55 -24.29 -14.46
C ARG A 236 -2.20 -24.84 -13.08
N GLU A 237 -0.93 -24.70 -12.64
CA GLU A 237 -0.53 -25.11 -11.28
C GLU A 237 -1.38 -24.44 -10.21
N ALA A 238 -1.56 -23.12 -10.28
CA ALA A 238 -2.37 -22.37 -9.33
C ALA A 238 -3.84 -22.80 -9.31
N ILE A 239 -4.41 -23.16 -10.48
CA ILE A 239 -5.77 -23.67 -10.60
C ILE A 239 -5.86 -25.06 -9.96
N VAL A 240 -4.92 -25.97 -10.24
CA VAL A 240 -4.91 -27.34 -9.70
C VAL A 240 -4.84 -27.33 -8.17
N GLU A 241 -4.06 -26.44 -7.57
CA GLU A 241 -3.99 -26.29 -6.11
C GLU A 241 -5.34 -25.90 -5.48
N ASN A 242 -6.24 -25.26 -6.24
CA ASN A 242 -7.57 -24.88 -5.77
C ASN A 242 -8.70 -25.85 -6.19
N GLN A 243 -8.37 -26.90 -6.97
CA GLN A 243 -9.34 -27.82 -7.57
C GLN A 243 -10.22 -28.52 -6.53
N VAL A 244 -9.64 -29.11 -5.49
CA VAL A 244 -10.36 -29.83 -4.43
C VAL A 244 -11.40 -28.92 -3.76
N LYS A 245 -11.03 -27.67 -3.50
CA LYS A 245 -11.90 -26.69 -2.87
C LYS A 245 -13.04 -26.25 -3.80
N ALA A 246 -12.74 -26.06 -5.08
CA ALA A 246 -13.73 -25.74 -6.08
C ALA A 246 -14.73 -26.88 -6.28
N GLU A 247 -14.26 -28.13 -6.36
CA GLU A 247 -15.10 -29.33 -6.45
C GLU A 247 -16.04 -29.50 -5.25
N SER A 248 -15.54 -29.24 -4.03
CA SER A 248 -16.37 -29.31 -2.81
C SER A 248 -17.53 -28.32 -2.81
N LYS A 249 -17.43 -27.24 -3.60
CA LYS A 249 -18.47 -26.22 -3.81
C LYS A 249 -19.18 -26.35 -5.17
N HIS A 250 -18.87 -27.38 -5.96
CA HIS A 250 -19.38 -27.53 -7.32
C HIS A 250 -19.10 -26.31 -8.22
N ILE A 251 -17.96 -25.67 -8.04
CA ILE A 251 -17.52 -24.51 -8.84
C ILE A 251 -16.69 -25.00 -10.02
N ASN A 252 -17.03 -24.56 -11.23
CA ASN A 252 -16.28 -24.86 -12.43
C ASN A 252 -15.08 -23.91 -12.57
N LEU A 253 -13.86 -24.44 -12.63
CA LEU A 253 -12.65 -23.67 -12.95
C LEU A 253 -12.40 -23.73 -14.47
N VAL A 254 -12.37 -22.57 -15.11
CA VAL A 254 -12.18 -22.45 -16.57
C VAL A 254 -10.93 -21.64 -16.84
N LEU A 255 -10.03 -22.17 -17.67
CA LEU A 255 -8.86 -21.46 -18.17
C LEU A 255 -9.11 -21.02 -19.62
N SER A 256 -8.84 -19.76 -19.92
CA SER A 256 -8.89 -19.23 -21.28
C SER A 256 -7.55 -18.62 -21.68
N LEU A 257 -7.10 -18.92 -22.91
CA LEU A 257 -5.93 -18.34 -23.51
C LEU A 257 -6.36 -17.59 -24.77
N ASN A 258 -6.06 -16.29 -24.85
CA ASN A 258 -6.42 -15.42 -26.00
C ASN A 258 -7.88 -15.55 -26.43
N GLY A 259 -8.80 -15.73 -25.48
CA GLY A 259 -10.24 -15.83 -25.73
C GLY A 259 -10.75 -17.26 -26.04
N GLN A 260 -9.88 -18.26 -26.13
CA GLN A 260 -10.29 -19.66 -26.25
C GLN A 260 -10.37 -20.30 -24.87
N SER A 261 -11.57 -20.73 -24.47
CA SER A 261 -11.81 -21.31 -23.14
C SER A 261 -11.71 -22.83 -23.15
N LYS A 262 -10.99 -23.40 -22.18
CA LYS A 262 -10.94 -24.84 -21.90
C LYS A 262 -11.28 -25.07 -20.43
N LEU A 263 -12.12 -26.07 -20.13
CA LEU A 263 -12.32 -26.59 -18.77
C LEU A 263 -11.03 -27.25 -18.30
N VAL A 264 -10.56 -26.86 -17.11
CA VAL A 264 -9.40 -27.50 -16.49
C VAL A 264 -9.91 -28.63 -15.60
N HIS A 265 -9.66 -29.88 -16.03
CA HIS A 265 -9.83 -31.05 -15.18
C HIS A 265 -8.45 -31.51 -14.70
N ALA A 266 -8.38 -32.04 -13.46
CA ALA A 266 -7.14 -32.51 -12.85
C ALA A 266 -6.45 -33.68 -13.63
N GLU A 267 -7.18 -34.38 -14.47
CA GLU A 267 -6.70 -35.49 -15.31
C GLU A 267 -6.45 -34.96 -16.72
N GLY A 268 -5.18 -34.68 -17.06
CA GLY A 268 -4.79 -34.37 -18.43
C GLY A 268 -3.84 -33.20 -18.60
N ALA A 269 -2.71 -33.23 -17.88
CA ALA A 269 -1.54 -32.44 -18.28
C ALA A 269 -0.93 -33.08 -19.54
N GLU A 270 -1.54 -32.87 -20.71
CA GLU A 270 -0.79 -33.06 -21.95
C GLU A 270 0.28 -31.99 -22.02
N ASN A 271 1.56 -32.43 -21.94
CA ASN A 271 2.76 -31.64 -22.12
C ASN A 271 2.91 -31.20 -23.61
N GLY A 272 1.86 -30.73 -24.22
CA GLY A 272 1.91 -30.05 -25.51
C GLY A 272 2.30 -28.59 -25.29
N VAL A 273 3.43 -28.16 -25.82
CA VAL A 273 3.75 -26.74 -25.97
C VAL A 273 2.65 -26.17 -26.87
N ASP A 274 1.70 -25.48 -26.28
CA ASP A 274 0.67 -24.77 -27.04
C ASP A 274 1.39 -23.64 -27.80
N HIS A 275 1.25 -23.58 -29.13
CA HIS A 275 1.94 -22.59 -29.97
C HIS A 275 1.64 -21.14 -29.60
N ASP A 276 0.63 -20.92 -28.76
CA ASP A 276 0.20 -19.61 -28.26
C ASP A 276 0.66 -19.31 -26.82
N ASP A 277 1.59 -20.11 -26.25
CA ASP A 277 2.05 -19.91 -24.88
C ASP A 277 2.80 -18.58 -24.74
N VAL A 278 2.54 -17.89 -23.63
CA VAL A 278 3.09 -16.57 -23.32
C VAL A 278 4.10 -16.72 -22.19
N PHE A 279 5.23 -16.03 -22.32
CA PHE A 279 6.35 -16.13 -21.37
C PHE A 279 6.57 -14.78 -20.68
N ILE A 280 6.94 -14.84 -19.40
CA ILE A 280 7.37 -13.69 -18.60
C ILE A 280 8.72 -14.02 -17.93
N GLU A 281 9.46 -12.98 -17.53
CA GLU A 281 10.63 -13.12 -16.65
C GLU A 281 10.22 -12.74 -15.22
N ALA A 282 10.15 -13.72 -14.32
CA ALA A 282 9.74 -13.52 -12.95
C ALA A 282 10.19 -14.68 -12.06
N ASP A 283 10.08 -14.54 -10.75
CA ASP A 283 10.19 -15.65 -9.80
C ASP A 283 8.90 -16.50 -9.83
N HIS A 284 9.07 -17.81 -10.07
CA HIS A 284 7.96 -18.77 -10.24
C HIS A 284 7.03 -18.79 -9.03
N GLU A 285 7.58 -18.97 -7.82
CA GLU A 285 6.79 -19.09 -6.60
C GLU A 285 6.06 -17.79 -6.25
N THR A 286 6.66 -16.66 -6.55
CA THR A 286 6.07 -15.33 -6.32
C THR A 286 4.81 -15.13 -7.17
N ILE A 287 4.88 -15.37 -8.48
CA ILE A 287 3.71 -15.20 -9.36
C ILE A 287 2.67 -16.30 -9.13
N LYS A 288 3.11 -17.55 -8.92
CA LYS A 288 2.20 -18.64 -8.57
C LYS A 288 1.39 -18.34 -7.33
N THR A 289 2.04 -17.82 -6.27
CA THR A 289 1.37 -17.40 -5.03
C THR A 289 0.32 -16.31 -5.31
N ALA A 290 0.64 -15.32 -6.16
CA ALA A 290 -0.29 -14.27 -6.52
C ALA A 290 -1.55 -14.83 -7.21
N VAL A 291 -1.37 -15.66 -8.24
CA VAL A 291 -2.49 -16.25 -8.99
C VAL A 291 -3.29 -17.20 -8.11
N LYS A 292 -2.64 -18.07 -7.33
CA LYS A 292 -3.28 -18.97 -6.37
C LYS A 292 -4.21 -18.22 -5.41
N ASN A 293 -3.72 -17.13 -4.81
CA ASN A 293 -4.52 -16.32 -3.88
C ASN A 293 -5.74 -15.70 -4.55
N LEU A 294 -5.63 -15.25 -5.81
CA LEU A 294 -6.78 -14.72 -6.57
C LEU A 294 -7.81 -15.81 -6.85
N VAL A 295 -7.38 -16.99 -7.31
CA VAL A 295 -8.27 -18.13 -7.57
C VAL A 295 -8.92 -18.61 -6.27
N GLU A 296 -8.16 -18.71 -5.19
CA GLU A 296 -8.69 -19.09 -3.87
C GLU A 296 -9.77 -18.11 -3.39
N ASN A 297 -9.54 -16.80 -3.52
CA ASN A 297 -10.55 -15.80 -3.19
C ASN A 297 -11.80 -15.95 -4.06
N ALA A 298 -11.64 -16.12 -5.37
CA ALA A 298 -12.74 -16.31 -6.29
C ALA A 298 -13.60 -17.54 -5.90
N VAL A 299 -12.97 -18.66 -5.56
CA VAL A 299 -13.66 -19.88 -5.08
C VAL A 299 -14.32 -19.66 -3.72
N ASN A 300 -13.66 -18.94 -2.80
CA ASN A 300 -14.19 -18.70 -1.45
C ASN A 300 -15.48 -17.87 -1.46
N TYR A 301 -15.50 -16.81 -2.27
CA TYR A 301 -16.58 -15.83 -2.28
C TYR A 301 -17.66 -16.10 -3.34
N SER A 302 -17.45 -17.06 -4.21
CA SER A 302 -18.47 -17.49 -5.17
C SER A 302 -19.48 -18.45 -4.53
N PRO A 303 -20.77 -18.35 -4.91
CA PRO A 303 -21.77 -19.35 -4.57
C PRO A 303 -21.46 -20.71 -5.19
N GLU A 304 -22.11 -21.75 -4.66
CA GLU A 304 -22.06 -23.09 -5.25
C GLU A 304 -22.65 -23.07 -6.68
N HIS A 305 -22.18 -24.00 -7.52
CA HIS A 305 -22.64 -24.18 -8.92
C HIS A 305 -22.38 -22.97 -9.84
N THR A 306 -21.36 -22.16 -9.53
CA THR A 306 -20.91 -21.04 -10.37
C THR A 306 -19.64 -21.37 -11.14
N THR A 307 -19.12 -20.41 -11.89
CA THR A 307 -17.89 -20.55 -12.66
C THR A 307 -16.89 -19.48 -12.23
N VAL A 308 -15.64 -19.89 -12.01
CA VAL A 308 -14.49 -19.01 -11.89
C VAL A 308 -13.63 -19.15 -13.15
N ALA A 309 -13.44 -18.07 -13.87
CA ALA A 309 -12.66 -18.05 -15.10
C ALA A 309 -11.30 -17.36 -14.89
N VAL A 310 -10.23 -18.03 -15.34
CA VAL A 310 -8.89 -17.46 -15.38
C VAL A 310 -8.50 -17.26 -16.84
N GLY A 311 -8.30 -16.00 -17.24
CA GLY A 311 -7.94 -15.63 -18.61
C GLY A 311 -6.49 -15.17 -18.69
N ILE A 312 -5.77 -15.64 -19.70
CA ILE A 312 -4.42 -15.17 -20.05
C ILE A 312 -4.53 -14.45 -21.39
N GLY A 313 -3.99 -13.23 -21.45
CA GLY A 313 -3.91 -12.43 -22.66
C GLY A 313 -2.56 -11.75 -22.77
N SER A 314 -2.08 -11.57 -23.99
CA SER A 314 -0.87 -10.81 -24.29
C SER A 314 -1.20 -9.59 -25.15
N GLY A 315 -0.51 -8.49 -24.94
CA GLY A 315 -0.63 -7.27 -25.71
C GLY A 315 0.69 -6.51 -25.75
N ASP A 316 0.69 -5.34 -26.36
CA ASP A 316 1.88 -4.49 -26.53
C ASP A 316 2.48 -4.05 -25.18
N ASP A 317 1.65 -3.95 -24.14
CA ASP A 317 2.05 -3.51 -22.80
C ASP A 317 2.47 -4.67 -21.86
N GLY A 318 2.42 -5.93 -22.34
CA GLY A 318 2.82 -7.10 -21.55
C GLY A 318 1.75 -8.20 -21.48
N VAL A 319 1.84 -9.02 -20.43
CA VAL A 319 0.95 -10.15 -20.18
C VAL A 319 -0.06 -9.80 -19.09
N ALA A 320 -1.33 -10.08 -19.35
CA ALA A 320 -2.42 -9.89 -18.40
C ALA A 320 -3.00 -11.24 -17.97
N ILE A 321 -3.09 -11.47 -16.67
CA ILE A 321 -3.82 -12.59 -16.07
C ILE A 321 -5.09 -12.01 -15.44
N ARG A 322 -6.26 -12.53 -15.82
CA ARG A 322 -7.56 -12.10 -15.29
C ARG A 322 -8.23 -13.23 -14.55
N VAL A 323 -8.64 -12.99 -13.32
CA VAL A 323 -9.47 -13.92 -12.56
C VAL A 323 -10.84 -13.28 -12.39
N VAL A 324 -11.87 -13.96 -12.93
CA VAL A 324 -13.26 -13.49 -12.93
C VAL A 324 -14.09 -14.45 -12.10
N ASP A 325 -14.81 -13.92 -11.13
CA ASP A 325 -15.73 -14.66 -10.27
C ASP A 325 -17.19 -14.19 -10.42
N GLN A 326 -18.12 -15.03 -10.05
CA GLN A 326 -19.55 -14.76 -9.96
C GLN A 326 -19.97 -14.66 -8.48
N GLY A 327 -19.10 -14.11 -7.66
CA GLY A 327 -19.26 -13.99 -6.22
C GLY A 327 -20.16 -12.86 -5.79
N ILE A 328 -20.11 -12.57 -4.49
CA ILE A 328 -20.92 -11.51 -3.86
C ILE A 328 -20.51 -10.11 -4.30
N GLY A 329 -19.39 -9.97 -5.01
CA GLY A 329 -18.83 -8.66 -5.35
C GLY A 329 -18.27 -7.91 -4.15
N ILE A 330 -17.77 -6.70 -4.41
CA ILE A 330 -17.11 -5.84 -3.44
C ILE A 330 -17.77 -4.47 -3.48
N PRO A 331 -18.24 -3.93 -2.33
CA PRO A 331 -18.77 -2.57 -2.25
C PRO A 331 -17.75 -1.53 -2.72
N GLU A 332 -18.19 -0.51 -3.44
CA GLU A 332 -17.33 0.53 -3.99
C GLU A 332 -16.47 1.21 -2.90
N SER A 333 -17.03 1.43 -1.71
CA SER A 333 -16.32 2.01 -0.56
C SER A 333 -15.15 1.17 -0.04
N SER A 334 -15.08 -0.11 -0.42
CA SER A 334 -14.07 -1.07 0.00
C SER A 334 -12.99 -1.33 -1.05
N LEU A 335 -13.23 -0.99 -2.32
CA LEU A 335 -12.33 -1.32 -3.44
C LEU A 335 -10.89 -0.82 -3.24
N ASP A 336 -10.74 0.34 -2.67
CA ASP A 336 -9.44 0.94 -2.38
C ASP A 336 -8.70 0.23 -1.24
N ARG A 337 -9.45 -0.41 -0.33
CA ARG A 337 -8.92 -0.96 0.92
C ARG A 337 -8.68 -2.46 0.89
N ILE A 338 -9.25 -3.18 -0.08
CA ILE A 338 -9.13 -4.66 -0.14
C ILE A 338 -7.69 -5.17 -0.24
N PHE A 339 -6.75 -4.32 -0.65
CA PHE A 339 -5.32 -4.63 -0.70
C PHE A 339 -4.58 -4.26 0.60
N GLU A 340 -5.27 -3.67 1.60
CA GLU A 340 -4.71 -3.43 2.92
C GLU A 340 -4.59 -4.77 3.69
N ARG A 341 -3.55 -4.90 4.52
CA ARG A 341 -3.34 -6.11 5.31
C ARG A 341 -4.44 -6.28 6.36
N PHE A 342 -4.96 -7.50 6.50
CA PHE A 342 -6.05 -7.86 7.43
C PHE A 342 -7.39 -7.17 7.15
N TYR A 343 -7.49 -6.40 6.08
CA TYR A 343 -8.76 -5.79 5.70
C TYR A 343 -9.76 -6.86 5.23
N ARG A 344 -10.98 -6.74 5.69
CA ARG A 344 -12.10 -7.61 5.34
C ARG A 344 -13.35 -6.75 5.18
N VAL A 345 -14.09 -6.96 4.10
CA VAL A 345 -15.37 -6.29 3.87
C VAL A 345 -16.40 -6.70 4.93
N ASP A 346 -16.47 -8.00 5.22
CA ASP A 346 -17.31 -8.60 6.28
C ASP A 346 -16.46 -9.53 7.16
N PRO A 347 -16.08 -9.10 8.38
CA PRO A 347 -15.30 -9.93 9.30
C PRO A 347 -16.01 -11.19 9.76
N ALA A 348 -17.35 -11.21 9.86
CA ALA A 348 -18.10 -12.37 10.34
C ALA A 348 -18.10 -13.49 9.31
N ARG A 349 -18.47 -13.18 8.08
CA ARG A 349 -18.49 -14.14 6.95
C ARG A 349 -17.09 -14.64 6.59
N SER A 350 -16.09 -13.77 6.67
CA SER A 350 -14.70 -14.16 6.37
C SER A 350 -14.12 -15.15 7.37
N ARG A 351 -14.65 -15.21 8.60
CA ARG A 351 -14.24 -16.25 9.59
C ARG A 351 -14.75 -17.62 9.18
N GLU A 352 -15.93 -17.71 8.61
CA GLU A 352 -16.52 -18.99 8.14
C GLU A 352 -15.77 -19.54 6.93
N THR A 353 -15.28 -18.65 6.04
CA THR A 353 -14.53 -19.02 4.82
C THR A 353 -13.02 -19.16 5.06
N GLY A 354 -12.53 -18.98 6.29
CA GLY A 354 -11.10 -19.06 6.63
C GLY A 354 -10.25 -17.86 6.17
N GLY A 355 -10.88 -16.76 5.71
CA GLY A 355 -10.17 -15.61 5.20
C GLY A 355 -9.35 -14.88 6.27
N THR A 356 -8.05 -14.69 6.06
CA THR A 356 -7.13 -13.97 6.97
C THR A 356 -7.02 -12.48 6.67
N GLY A 357 -7.52 -12.03 5.50
CA GLY A 357 -7.32 -10.66 5.02
C GLY A 357 -5.88 -10.37 4.55
N LEU A 358 -5.06 -11.40 4.36
CA LEU A 358 -3.68 -11.27 3.89
C LEU A 358 -3.51 -11.58 2.39
N GLY A 359 -4.37 -12.41 1.81
CA GLY A 359 -4.20 -12.92 0.44
C GLY A 359 -4.04 -11.81 -0.61
N LEU A 360 -4.93 -10.81 -0.65
CA LEU A 360 -4.85 -9.74 -1.63
C LEU A 360 -3.66 -8.80 -1.39
N SER A 361 -3.26 -8.58 -0.15
CA SER A 361 -2.06 -7.80 0.16
C SER A 361 -0.79 -8.53 -0.27
N ILE A 362 -0.72 -9.86 -0.10
CA ILE A 362 0.36 -10.71 -0.62
C ILE A 362 0.38 -10.64 -2.15
N THR A 363 -0.77 -10.82 -2.80
CA THR A 363 -0.89 -10.72 -4.27
C THR A 363 -0.35 -9.40 -4.79
N LYS A 364 -0.72 -8.28 -4.17
CA LYS A 364 -0.24 -6.95 -4.57
C LYS A 364 1.28 -6.84 -4.47
N HIS A 365 1.88 -7.30 -3.38
CA HIS A 365 3.35 -7.31 -3.23
C HIS A 365 4.02 -8.19 -4.27
N CYS A 366 3.57 -9.44 -4.43
CA CYS A 366 4.12 -10.36 -5.44
C CYS A 366 4.12 -9.76 -6.85
N VAL A 367 3.01 -9.13 -7.24
CA VAL A 367 2.89 -8.50 -8.56
C VAL A 367 3.81 -7.28 -8.68
N GLN A 368 3.90 -6.44 -7.66
CA GLN A 368 4.78 -5.26 -7.64
C GLN A 368 6.26 -5.62 -7.67
N ASP A 369 6.67 -6.65 -6.95
CA ASP A 369 8.05 -7.15 -6.92
C ASP A 369 8.51 -7.70 -8.27
N CYS A 370 7.56 -8.17 -9.08
CA CYS A 370 7.81 -8.57 -10.47
C CYS A 370 7.64 -7.42 -11.48
N GLY A 371 7.52 -6.17 -11.02
CA GLY A 371 7.36 -4.99 -11.88
C GLY A 371 5.99 -4.85 -12.52
N GLY A 372 4.99 -5.64 -12.07
CA GLY A 372 3.64 -5.62 -12.58
C GLY A 372 2.69 -4.69 -11.80
N THR A 373 1.45 -4.64 -12.25
CA THR A 373 0.38 -3.90 -11.61
C THR A 373 -0.84 -4.78 -11.40
N ILE A 374 -1.63 -4.54 -10.35
CA ILE A 374 -2.90 -5.21 -10.10
C ILE A 374 -4.02 -4.20 -10.02
N ALA A 375 -5.14 -4.52 -10.66
CA ALA A 375 -6.37 -3.74 -10.62
C ALA A 375 -7.57 -4.64 -10.31
N VAL A 376 -8.65 -4.05 -9.84
CA VAL A 376 -9.90 -4.72 -9.56
C VAL A 376 -11.06 -3.93 -10.16
N TRP A 377 -11.98 -4.66 -10.77
CA TRP A 377 -13.32 -4.20 -11.08
C TRP A 377 -14.31 -5.13 -10.36
N SER A 378 -15.27 -4.58 -9.65
CA SER A 378 -16.26 -5.36 -8.94
C SER A 378 -17.53 -4.57 -8.74
N ARG A 379 -18.65 -5.29 -8.70
CA ARG A 379 -19.95 -4.76 -8.38
C ARG A 379 -20.64 -5.68 -7.40
N GLU A 380 -21.17 -5.10 -6.34
CA GLU A 380 -21.85 -5.86 -5.29
C GLU A 380 -23.02 -6.65 -5.89
N GLY A 381 -23.08 -7.96 -5.64
CA GLY A 381 -24.04 -8.90 -6.16
C GLY A 381 -23.76 -9.45 -7.57
N GLU A 382 -22.74 -8.95 -8.28
CA GLU A 382 -22.43 -9.38 -9.66
C GLU A 382 -21.10 -10.14 -9.78
N GLY A 383 -20.23 -10.05 -8.76
CA GLY A 383 -18.90 -10.66 -8.74
C GLY A 383 -17.77 -9.68 -8.95
N SER A 384 -16.56 -10.22 -9.17
CA SER A 384 -15.35 -9.43 -9.28
C SER A 384 -14.44 -9.90 -10.42
N THR A 385 -13.63 -8.97 -10.91
CA THR A 385 -12.56 -9.23 -11.88
C THR A 385 -11.28 -8.61 -11.36
N PHE A 386 -10.28 -9.43 -11.14
CA PHE A 386 -8.94 -9.02 -10.78
C PHE A 386 -8.00 -9.17 -11.96
#